data_06d91ea1ac7b3f6ccdc1c0f0163ea012
#
_entry.id   06d91ea1ac7b3f6ccdc1c0f0163ea012
#
_cell.length_a   1.000
_cell.length_b   1.000
_cell.length_c   1.000
_cell.angle_alpha   90.00
_cell.angle_beta   90.00
_cell.angle_gamma   90.00
#
_symmetry.space_group_name_H-M   'P 1'
#
loop_
_entity.id
_entity.type
_entity.pdbx_description
1 polymer ?
#
loop_
_entity_poly.entity_id
_entity_poly.type
_entity_poly.pdbx_seq_one_letter_code
_entity_poly.pdbx_strand_id
1 'polypeptide(L)'
;MKRPEAPSVTSDINVTPMVDVMLVLLIIFMVITPMLTKGVSVDMPRMKNPIAMKDADKDDAILVAITRDGHLFISPGNAAITLEELPSKVRDLQTNKLDKTVYIKSDLRAKYERVEDVVDSLRSAGVDQLGLLTEQIPQERPNRPPAKQ
;
A
#
# COMPACT_ATOMS: atom_id res chain seq x y z
N MET A 1 54.66 -13.74 57.40
CA MET A 1 53.50 -12.88 57.16
C MET A 1 52.90 -13.26 55.82
N LYS A 2 51.73 -13.93 55.80
CA LYS A 2 50.98 -14.19 54.57
C LYS A 2 50.23 -12.91 54.14
N ARG A 3 50.47 -12.42 52.93
CA ARG A 3 49.69 -11.34 52.35
C ARG A 3 48.24 -11.82 52.19
N PRO A 4 47.26 -11.01 52.59
CA PRO A 4 45.88 -11.35 52.31
C PRO A 4 45.68 -11.32 50.77
N GLU A 5 45.15 -12.40 50.20
CA GLU A 5 44.72 -12.48 48.82
C GLU A 5 43.56 -11.47 48.62
N ALA A 6 43.71 -10.62 47.64
CA ALA A 6 42.64 -9.68 47.27
C ALA A 6 41.45 -10.50 46.73
N PRO A 7 40.23 -10.15 47.12
CA PRO A 7 39.02 -10.82 46.60
C PRO A 7 38.97 -10.69 45.06
N SER A 8 38.75 -11.82 44.40
CA SER A 8 38.53 -11.86 42.94
C SER A 8 37.26 -11.07 42.61
N VAL A 9 37.43 -9.96 41.94
CA VAL A 9 36.28 -9.20 41.42
C VAL A 9 35.74 -9.95 40.21
N THR A 10 34.68 -10.70 40.38
CA THR A 10 33.90 -11.29 39.27
C THR A 10 32.98 -10.16 38.73
N SER A 11 33.30 -9.69 37.55
CA SER A 11 32.45 -8.74 36.83
C SER A 11 31.44 -9.55 36.01
N ASP A 12 30.39 -10.01 36.67
CA ASP A 12 29.28 -10.66 36.00
C ASP A 12 28.37 -9.60 35.40
N ILE A 13 28.35 -9.50 34.07
CA ILE A 13 27.40 -8.64 33.33
C ILE A 13 26.05 -9.35 33.38
N ASN A 14 25.09 -8.77 34.04
CA ASN A 14 23.72 -9.25 34.00
C ASN A 14 23.11 -8.96 32.61
N VAL A 15 22.97 -9.98 31.75
CA VAL A 15 22.45 -9.88 30.40
C VAL A 15 20.92 -9.85 30.33
N THR A 16 20.24 -10.11 31.45
CA THR A 16 18.77 -10.17 31.51
C THR A 16 18.10 -8.88 31.06
N PRO A 17 18.52 -7.67 31.46
CA PRO A 17 17.93 -6.42 30.96
C PRO A 17 18.16 -6.20 29.46
N MET A 18 19.31 -6.64 28.94
CA MET A 18 19.62 -6.53 27.51
C MET A 18 18.74 -7.45 26.66
N VAL A 19 18.52 -8.67 27.12
CA VAL A 19 17.64 -9.65 26.46
C VAL A 19 16.21 -9.17 26.46
N ASP A 20 15.73 -8.56 27.53
CA ASP A 20 14.37 -8.00 27.62
C ASP A 20 14.15 -6.88 26.60
N VAL A 21 15.09 -5.93 26.49
CA VAL A 21 15.04 -4.87 25.47
C VAL A 21 15.05 -5.46 24.05
N MET A 22 15.88 -6.47 23.79
CA MET A 22 15.92 -7.14 22.49
C MET A 22 14.61 -7.85 22.15
N LEU A 23 14.01 -8.54 23.13
CA LEU A 23 12.70 -9.20 22.94
C LEU A 23 11.59 -8.18 22.67
N VAL A 24 11.55 -7.08 23.40
CA VAL A 24 10.56 -6.01 23.19
C VAL A 24 10.72 -5.40 21.81
N LEU A 25 11.94 -5.09 21.38
CA LEU A 25 12.21 -4.56 20.04
C LEU A 25 11.83 -5.58 18.96
N LEU A 26 12.12 -6.87 19.16
CA LEU A 26 11.75 -7.93 18.23
C LEU A 26 10.24 -8.02 18.05
N ILE A 27 9.49 -7.96 19.14
CA ILE A 27 8.01 -7.99 19.10
C ILE A 27 7.48 -6.75 18.40
N ILE A 28 8.03 -5.56 18.69
CA ILE A 28 7.61 -4.31 18.02
C ILE A 28 7.85 -4.40 16.51
N PHE A 29 9.03 -4.85 16.08
CA PHE A 29 9.32 -5.03 14.66
C PHE A 29 8.44 -6.10 14.01
N MET A 30 8.14 -7.19 14.71
CA MET A 30 7.24 -8.23 14.21
C MET A 30 5.80 -7.71 14.00
N VAL A 31 5.33 -6.80 14.85
CA VAL A 31 4.00 -6.20 14.74
C VAL A 31 3.95 -5.13 13.65
N ILE A 32 5.04 -4.36 13.46
CA ILE A 32 5.08 -3.26 12.48
C ILE A 32 5.35 -3.76 11.05
N THR A 33 6.18 -4.79 10.88
CA THR A 33 6.60 -5.31 9.56
C THR A 33 5.47 -5.89 8.68
N PRO A 34 4.37 -6.46 9.19
CA PRO A 34 3.30 -6.96 8.32
C PRO A 34 2.54 -5.87 7.56
N MET A 35 2.67 -4.61 7.98
CA MET A 35 1.94 -3.48 7.38
C MET A 35 2.52 -2.98 6.04
N LEU A 36 3.68 -3.48 5.63
CA LEU A 36 4.14 -3.32 4.25
C LEU A 36 3.38 -4.32 3.35
N THR A 37 2.07 -4.24 3.35
CA THR A 37 1.26 -4.90 2.35
C THR A 37 1.63 -4.28 1.01
N LYS A 38 2.50 -4.97 0.29
CA LYS A 38 2.68 -4.70 -1.14
C LYS A 38 1.29 -4.81 -1.74
N GLY A 39 0.72 -3.66 -2.11
CA GLY A 39 -0.56 -3.64 -2.80
C GLY A 39 -0.50 -4.61 -3.98
N VAL A 40 -1.63 -5.17 -4.34
CA VAL A 40 -1.70 -6.07 -5.49
C VAL A 40 -1.03 -5.37 -6.67
N SER A 41 0.04 -5.98 -7.19
CA SER A 41 0.74 -5.45 -8.35
C SER A 41 -0.10 -5.72 -9.59
N VAL A 42 -0.52 -4.67 -10.26
CA VAL A 42 -1.22 -4.72 -11.55
C VAL A 42 -0.48 -3.82 -12.53
N ASP A 43 -0.34 -4.29 -13.77
CA ASP A 43 0.22 -3.49 -14.86
C ASP A 43 -0.85 -2.51 -15.34
N MET A 44 -0.70 -1.24 -15.02
CA MET A 44 -1.67 -0.21 -15.36
C MET A 44 -1.58 0.23 -16.83
N PRO A 45 -2.70 0.62 -17.46
CA PRO A 45 -2.66 1.23 -18.77
C PRO A 45 -1.87 2.53 -18.76
N ARG A 46 -1.07 2.76 -19.81
CA ARG A 46 -0.20 3.93 -19.91
C ARG A 46 -0.89 5.04 -20.72
N MET A 47 -0.84 6.25 -20.19
CA MET A 47 -1.39 7.45 -20.82
C MET A 47 -0.34 8.54 -21.03
N LYS A 48 -0.50 9.34 -22.10
CA LYS A 48 0.42 10.45 -22.40
C LYS A 48 0.32 11.60 -21.42
N ASN A 49 -0.88 11.93 -20.96
CA ASN A 49 -1.15 13.06 -20.09
C ASN A 49 -2.06 12.67 -18.91
N PRO A 50 -1.57 11.87 -17.96
CA PRO A 50 -2.36 11.55 -16.77
C PRO A 50 -2.46 12.76 -15.84
N ILE A 51 -3.59 12.90 -15.18
CA ILE A 51 -3.75 13.85 -14.08
C ILE A 51 -3.16 13.22 -12.83
N ALA A 52 -2.25 13.92 -12.14
CA ALA A 52 -1.65 13.42 -10.92
C ALA A 52 -2.70 13.31 -9.80
N MET A 53 -2.91 12.10 -9.29
CA MET A 53 -3.81 11.81 -8.18
C MET A 53 -3.00 11.50 -6.91
N LYS A 54 -2.43 12.53 -6.29
CA LYS A 54 -1.56 12.40 -5.11
C LYS A 54 -2.24 11.75 -3.91
N ASP A 55 -3.55 11.89 -3.82
CA ASP A 55 -4.33 11.33 -2.71
C ASP A 55 -4.53 9.82 -2.82
N ALA A 56 -4.29 9.24 -4.00
CA ALA A 56 -4.33 7.78 -4.20
C ALA A 56 -3.16 7.06 -3.53
N ASP A 57 -2.05 7.77 -3.26
CA ASP A 57 -0.85 7.22 -2.63
C ASP A 57 -0.91 7.25 -1.08
N LYS A 58 -1.98 7.80 -0.51
CA LYS A 58 -2.17 7.81 0.93
C LYS A 58 -2.45 6.41 1.45
N ASP A 59 -1.89 6.07 2.61
CA ASP A 59 -2.05 4.76 3.25
C ASP A 59 -3.52 4.40 3.55
N ASP A 60 -4.35 5.42 3.72
CA ASP A 60 -5.77 5.28 4.02
C ASP A 60 -6.67 5.44 2.78
N ALA A 61 -6.11 5.64 1.59
CA ALA A 61 -6.89 5.76 0.36
C ALA A 61 -7.69 4.48 0.08
N ILE A 62 -8.96 4.66 -0.31
CA ILE A 62 -9.79 3.53 -0.73
C ILE A 62 -9.44 3.21 -2.18
N LEU A 63 -8.82 2.06 -2.39
CA LEU A 63 -8.36 1.64 -3.69
C LEU A 63 -8.89 0.25 -4.00
N VAL A 64 -9.50 0.10 -5.17
CA VAL A 64 -9.99 -1.17 -5.71
C VAL A 64 -9.05 -1.60 -6.82
N ALA A 65 -8.35 -2.71 -6.63
CA ALA A 65 -7.48 -3.28 -7.64
C ALA A 65 -8.19 -4.41 -8.39
N ILE A 66 -8.08 -4.41 -9.71
CA ILE A 66 -8.63 -5.43 -10.61
C ILE A 66 -7.46 -6.13 -11.26
N THR A 67 -7.28 -7.40 -10.98
CA THR A 67 -6.21 -8.20 -11.56
C THR A 67 -6.55 -8.65 -12.97
N ARG A 68 -5.55 -9.17 -13.70
CA ARG A 68 -5.70 -9.74 -15.03
C ARG A 68 -6.83 -10.78 -15.11
N ASP A 69 -6.96 -11.60 -14.07
CA ASP A 69 -7.96 -12.69 -14.00
C ASP A 69 -9.33 -12.21 -13.51
N GLY A 70 -9.49 -10.91 -13.28
CA GLY A 70 -10.75 -10.29 -12.84
C GLY A 70 -11.03 -10.40 -11.35
N HIS A 71 -10.04 -10.80 -10.54
CA HIS A 71 -10.17 -10.77 -9.08
C HIS A 71 -10.09 -9.34 -8.56
N LEU A 72 -10.88 -9.05 -7.53
CA LEU A 72 -10.94 -7.75 -6.90
C LEU A 72 -10.24 -7.77 -5.55
N PHE A 73 -9.49 -6.72 -5.28
CA PHE A 73 -8.85 -6.48 -3.98
C PHE A 73 -9.15 -5.06 -3.54
N ILE A 74 -9.37 -4.87 -2.25
CA ILE A 74 -9.66 -3.56 -1.69
C ILE A 74 -8.59 -3.15 -0.68
N SER A 75 -8.12 -1.91 -0.76
CA SER A 75 -7.27 -1.26 0.23
C SER A 75 -8.07 -0.21 1.02
N PRO A 76 -7.71 0.05 2.28
CA PRO A 76 -6.65 -0.57 3.06
C PRO A 76 -6.92 -2.02 3.43
N GLY A 77 -5.84 -2.80 3.61
CA GLY A 77 -5.90 -4.19 4.03
C GLY A 77 -5.68 -5.23 2.93
N ASN A 78 -5.71 -4.84 1.65
CA ASN A 78 -5.51 -5.73 0.47
C ASN A 78 -6.31 -7.03 0.54
N ALA A 79 -7.54 -6.95 1.05
CA ALA A 79 -8.43 -8.09 1.14
C ALA A 79 -9.02 -8.43 -0.24
N ALA A 80 -9.04 -9.71 -0.56
CA ALA A 80 -9.80 -10.17 -1.71
C ALA A 80 -11.29 -9.97 -1.44
N ILE A 81 -12.02 -9.49 -2.44
CA ILE A 81 -13.44 -9.14 -2.31
C ILE A 81 -14.19 -9.56 -3.56
N THR A 82 -15.46 -9.91 -3.39
CA THR A 82 -16.38 -10.16 -4.49
C THR A 82 -17.05 -8.89 -4.97
N LEU A 83 -17.59 -8.91 -6.19
CA LEU A 83 -18.35 -7.78 -6.74
C LEU A 83 -19.57 -7.44 -5.89
N GLU A 84 -20.19 -8.47 -5.30
CA GLU A 84 -21.39 -8.34 -4.46
C GLU A 84 -21.11 -7.70 -3.12
N GLU A 85 -19.93 -7.96 -2.54
CA GLU A 85 -19.50 -7.39 -1.24
C GLU A 85 -18.92 -5.99 -1.37
N LEU A 86 -18.49 -5.62 -2.58
CA LEU A 86 -17.81 -4.35 -2.85
C LEU A 86 -18.60 -3.11 -2.38
N PRO A 87 -19.90 -2.97 -2.67
CA PRO A 87 -20.69 -1.80 -2.25
C PRO A 87 -20.73 -1.60 -0.73
N SER A 88 -20.95 -2.68 0.01
CA SER A 88 -21.04 -2.63 1.48
C SER A 88 -19.68 -2.29 2.09
N LYS A 89 -18.63 -2.92 1.61
CA LYS A 89 -17.27 -2.69 2.11
C LYS A 89 -16.77 -1.28 1.86
N VAL A 90 -17.03 -0.74 0.68
CA VAL A 90 -16.65 0.66 0.35
C VAL A 90 -17.44 1.63 1.22
N ARG A 91 -18.73 1.41 1.41
CA ARG A 91 -19.58 2.26 2.27
C ARG A 91 -19.06 2.28 3.70
N ASP A 92 -18.68 1.13 4.24
CA ASP A 92 -18.10 1.03 5.59
C ASP A 92 -16.79 1.82 5.70
N LEU A 93 -15.92 1.71 4.69
CA LEU A 93 -14.66 2.44 4.64
C LEU A 93 -14.84 3.96 4.49
N GLN A 94 -15.92 4.41 3.84
CA GLN A 94 -16.23 5.83 3.66
C GLN A 94 -16.88 6.48 4.88
N THR A 95 -17.45 5.71 5.81
CA THR A 95 -18.25 6.22 6.92
C THR A 95 -17.50 7.21 7.81
N ASN A 96 -16.19 7.04 7.97
CA ASN A 96 -15.34 7.87 8.83
C ASN A 96 -14.36 8.76 8.05
N LYS A 97 -14.57 8.92 6.73
CA LYS A 97 -13.65 9.69 5.88
C LYS A 97 -14.27 10.99 5.40
N LEU A 98 -13.45 12.04 5.40
CA LEU A 98 -13.79 13.34 4.79
C LEU A 98 -13.69 13.26 3.25
N ASP A 99 -12.65 12.61 2.75
CA ASP A 99 -12.47 12.34 1.33
C ASP A 99 -13.09 10.98 1.00
N LYS A 100 -14.12 11.01 0.18
CA LYS A 100 -14.90 9.84 -0.25
C LYS A 100 -14.50 9.33 -1.62
N THR A 101 -13.39 9.81 -2.16
CA THR A 101 -12.88 9.36 -3.45
C THR A 101 -12.44 7.90 -3.39
N VAL A 102 -12.90 7.11 -4.33
CA VAL A 102 -12.49 5.72 -4.51
C VAL A 102 -11.65 5.63 -5.77
N TYR A 103 -10.47 5.06 -5.63
CA TYR A 103 -9.54 4.87 -6.73
C TYR A 103 -9.65 3.46 -7.30
N ILE A 104 -9.64 3.33 -8.60
CA ILE A 104 -9.66 2.06 -9.31
C ILE A 104 -8.33 1.86 -10.01
N LYS A 105 -7.68 0.75 -9.74
CA LYS A 105 -6.45 0.31 -10.37
C LYS A 105 -6.73 -0.98 -11.13
N SER A 106 -6.67 -0.96 -12.44
CA SER A 106 -6.94 -2.13 -13.28
C SER A 106 -5.69 -2.59 -14.02
N ASP A 107 -5.51 -3.91 -14.13
CA ASP A 107 -4.51 -4.48 -15.01
C ASP A 107 -4.89 -4.18 -16.48
N LEU A 108 -3.88 -3.85 -17.30
CA LEU A 108 -4.04 -3.58 -18.73
C LEU A 108 -4.71 -4.74 -19.51
N ARG A 109 -4.54 -5.95 -19.00
CA ARG A 109 -5.06 -7.19 -19.60
C ARG A 109 -6.39 -7.64 -19.02
N ALA A 110 -6.90 -6.91 -18.00
CA ALA A 110 -8.22 -7.18 -17.44
C ALA A 110 -9.29 -6.89 -18.50
N LYS A 111 -10.35 -7.67 -18.49
CA LYS A 111 -11.49 -7.43 -19.38
C LYS A 111 -12.16 -6.12 -19.02
N TYR A 112 -12.43 -5.29 -20.03
CA TYR A 112 -13.11 -4.00 -19.86
C TYR A 112 -14.47 -4.15 -19.15
N GLU A 113 -15.22 -5.19 -19.49
CA GLU A 113 -16.49 -5.56 -18.83
C GLU A 113 -16.35 -5.62 -17.30
N ARG A 114 -15.22 -6.16 -16.81
CA ARG A 114 -14.98 -6.25 -15.36
C ARG A 114 -14.76 -4.89 -14.70
N VAL A 115 -14.13 -3.96 -15.41
CA VAL A 115 -13.98 -2.59 -14.95
C VAL A 115 -15.32 -1.87 -14.90
N GLU A 116 -16.15 -2.08 -15.91
CA GLU A 116 -17.51 -1.54 -16.02
C GLU A 116 -18.38 -2.04 -14.87
N ASP A 117 -18.39 -3.35 -14.60
CA ASP A 117 -19.11 -3.96 -13.46
C ASP A 117 -18.72 -3.34 -12.13
N VAL A 118 -17.42 -3.10 -11.92
CA VAL A 118 -16.89 -2.47 -10.69
C VAL A 118 -17.36 -1.02 -10.57
N VAL A 119 -17.27 -0.26 -11.64
CA VAL A 119 -17.72 1.15 -11.67
C VAL A 119 -19.21 1.24 -11.37
N ASP A 120 -20.03 0.40 -11.97
CA ASP A 120 -21.47 0.38 -11.76
C ASP A 120 -21.83 -0.05 -10.34
N SER A 121 -21.13 -1.03 -9.81
CA SER A 121 -21.27 -1.47 -8.43
C SER A 121 -20.93 -0.35 -7.44
N LEU A 122 -19.85 0.40 -7.67
CA LEU A 122 -19.45 1.53 -6.83
C LEU A 122 -20.44 2.69 -6.92
N ARG A 123 -20.96 3.01 -8.09
CA ARG A 123 -22.00 4.03 -8.27
C ARG A 123 -23.30 3.66 -7.54
N SER A 124 -23.68 2.38 -7.60
CA SER A 124 -24.84 1.85 -6.85
C SER A 124 -24.64 1.98 -5.34
N ALA A 125 -23.40 1.97 -4.85
CA ALA A 125 -23.06 2.22 -3.45
C ALA A 125 -23.16 3.69 -3.04
N GLY A 126 -23.35 4.61 -4.00
CA GLY A 126 -23.39 6.06 -3.76
C GLY A 126 -22.01 6.72 -3.83
N VAL A 127 -21.06 6.12 -4.53
CA VAL A 127 -19.75 6.70 -4.76
C VAL A 127 -19.81 7.67 -5.93
N ASP A 128 -19.72 8.98 -5.65
CA ASP A 128 -19.80 10.04 -6.66
C ASP A 128 -18.43 10.36 -7.28
N GLN A 129 -17.36 10.16 -6.51
CA GLN A 129 -15.99 10.48 -6.93
C GLN A 129 -15.18 9.20 -7.16
N LEU A 130 -14.89 8.93 -8.42
CA LEU A 130 -14.08 7.79 -8.87
C LEU A 130 -12.82 8.29 -9.58
N GLY A 131 -11.68 7.77 -9.20
CA GLY A 131 -10.40 8.00 -9.86
C GLY A 131 -9.87 6.73 -10.52
N LEU A 132 -9.66 6.73 -11.82
CA LEU A 132 -9.01 5.62 -12.52
C LEU A 132 -7.50 5.87 -12.57
N LEU A 133 -6.72 4.99 -11.97
CA LEU A 133 -5.26 5.09 -11.94
C LEU A 133 -4.65 4.54 -13.22
N THR A 134 -3.73 5.31 -13.80
CA THR A 134 -2.98 4.96 -15.02
C THR A 134 -1.52 5.33 -14.85
N GLU A 135 -0.63 4.64 -15.56
CA GLU A 135 0.78 5.01 -15.61
C GLU A 135 1.05 6.08 -16.67
N GLN A 136 1.97 6.99 -16.37
CA GLN A 136 2.43 7.97 -17.33
C GLN A 136 3.43 7.34 -18.29
N ILE A 137 3.24 7.53 -19.60
CA ILE A 137 4.27 7.22 -20.58
C ILE A 137 5.40 8.24 -20.36
N PRO A 138 6.66 7.78 -20.14
CA PRO A 138 7.79 8.70 -20.08
C PRO A 138 7.81 9.54 -21.36
N GLN A 139 7.69 10.86 -21.23
CA GLN A 139 7.91 11.72 -22.39
C GLN A 139 9.40 11.63 -22.72
N GLU A 140 9.74 11.05 -23.87
CA GLU A 140 11.05 11.24 -24.47
C GLU A 140 11.25 12.74 -24.61
N ARG A 141 12.19 13.28 -23.84
CA ARG A 141 12.60 14.68 -24.04
C ARG A 141 13.09 14.77 -25.49
N PRO A 142 12.51 15.64 -26.32
CA PRO A 142 13.03 15.81 -27.67
C PRO A 142 14.52 16.10 -27.57
N ASN A 143 15.29 15.27 -28.24
CA ASN A 143 16.75 15.32 -28.29
C ASN A 143 17.15 16.75 -28.61
N ARG A 144 17.65 17.50 -27.60
CA ARG A 144 18.14 18.84 -27.80
C ARG A 144 19.40 18.71 -28.67
N PRO A 145 19.40 19.22 -29.89
CA PRO A 145 20.61 19.15 -30.72
C PRO A 145 21.76 19.80 -29.97
N PRO A 146 23.01 19.25 -30.11
CA PRO A 146 24.17 19.81 -29.41
C PRO A 146 24.33 21.26 -29.81
N ALA A 147 24.47 22.13 -28.83
CA ALA A 147 24.81 23.54 -29.05
C ALA A 147 26.10 23.60 -29.85
N LYS A 148 26.03 24.13 -31.08
CA LYS A 148 27.23 24.45 -31.88
C LYS A 148 28.02 25.49 -31.11
N GLN A 149 29.23 25.12 -30.76
CA GLN A 149 30.30 26.04 -30.31
C GLN A 149 30.74 26.88 -31.47
#